data_d6d87806e2302e17610fe288da6e2733
#
_entry.id   d6d87806e2302e17610fe288da6e2733
#
_cell.length_a   1.000
_cell.length_b   1.000
_cell.length_c   1.000
_cell.angle_alpha   90.00
_cell.angle_beta   90.00
_cell.angle_gamma   90.00
#
_symmetry.space_group_name_H-M   'P 1'
#
loop_
_entity.id
_entity.type
_entity.pdbx_description
1 polymer ?
#
loop_
_entity_poly.entity_id
_entity_poly.type
_entity_poly.pdbx_seq_one_letter_code
_entity_poly.pdbx_strand_id
1 'polypeptide(L)'
;AKQESIDTILDYSSKKQNGIIDKLFVTGCLSERYMPDLKKEIPNVDQYFGTTDLPKLLKALKADYKHELVGERLTTTPKNYAYLKISEGCDRPCSFCAIPLMRGKHKSKSIEDIVTEASKLAANGVKELILIAQDLTYYGLDLYKKRELSSLLKELVKVNGIDWIRLHYAFPNGFPVDVLDVIKNEPKVCNYIDIPLQHISTKILKSMRRGSKKENIVDLINQIRLTNPLIAIRTTLIVGYPGETEQEFSELKPVSYTHLRAPRPY
;
A
#
# COMPACT_ATOMS: atom_id res chain seq x y z
N ALA A 1 -4.18 4.51 17.33
CA ALA A 1 -2.95 3.89 16.82
C ALA A 1 -1.69 4.29 17.63
N LYS A 2 -1.25 5.60 17.65
CA LYS A 2 -0.01 5.96 18.37
C LYS A 2 -0.11 5.66 19.87
N GLN A 3 -1.17 6.13 20.53
CA GLN A 3 -1.40 5.90 21.97
C GLN A 3 -1.52 4.41 22.27
N GLU A 4 -2.34 3.70 21.55
CA GLU A 4 -2.52 2.26 21.68
C GLU A 4 -1.20 1.48 21.58
N SER A 5 -0.32 1.86 20.65
CA SER A 5 1.02 1.25 20.53
C SER A 5 1.89 1.55 21.75
N ILE A 6 1.83 2.78 22.28
CA ILE A 6 2.54 3.16 23.50
C ILE A 6 2.01 2.37 24.70
N ASP A 7 0.69 2.30 24.87
CA ASP A 7 0.05 1.56 25.97
C ASP A 7 0.43 0.07 25.92
N THR A 8 0.47 -0.52 24.72
CA THR A 8 0.94 -1.89 24.52
C THR A 8 2.39 -2.07 24.97
N ILE A 9 3.30 -1.14 24.59
CA ILE A 9 4.71 -1.22 25.02
C ILE A 9 4.82 -1.10 26.54
N LEU A 10 4.06 -0.22 27.17
CA LEU A 10 4.06 -0.03 28.63
C LEU A 10 3.53 -1.26 29.35
N ASP A 11 2.46 -1.90 28.87
CA ASP A 11 1.95 -3.16 29.42
C ASP A 11 3.01 -4.26 29.40
N TYR A 12 3.67 -4.45 28.25
CA TYR A 12 4.75 -5.46 28.17
C TYR A 12 5.99 -5.07 28.96
N SER A 13 6.30 -3.77 29.09
CA SER A 13 7.38 -3.30 29.97
C SER A 13 7.09 -3.66 31.43
N SER A 14 5.84 -3.50 31.89
CA SER A 14 5.42 -3.91 33.24
C SER A 14 5.50 -5.43 33.42
N LYS A 15 5.10 -6.22 32.43
CA LYS A 15 5.24 -7.69 32.47
C LYS A 15 6.71 -8.12 32.57
N LYS A 16 7.63 -7.41 31.91
CA LYS A 16 9.06 -7.67 32.05
C LYS A 16 9.58 -7.34 33.44
N GLN A 17 9.18 -6.20 34.01
CA GLN A 17 9.58 -5.81 35.37
C GLN A 17 9.09 -6.81 36.41
N ASN A 18 7.92 -7.40 36.20
CA ASN A 18 7.33 -8.42 37.05
C ASN A 18 7.88 -9.86 36.80
N GLY A 19 8.87 -10.02 35.94
CA GLY A 19 9.48 -11.32 35.63
C GLY A 19 8.60 -12.28 34.84
N ILE A 20 7.51 -11.78 34.22
CA ILE A 20 6.60 -12.63 33.42
C ILE A 20 7.22 -12.91 32.04
N ILE A 21 8.02 -11.98 31.51
CA ILE A 21 8.78 -12.13 30.27
C ILE A 21 10.23 -11.74 30.49
N ASP A 22 11.16 -12.42 29.82
CA ASP A 22 12.61 -12.17 29.95
C ASP A 22 13.07 -11.00 29.12
N LYS A 23 12.54 -10.85 27.90
CA LYS A 23 12.97 -9.84 26.91
C LYS A 23 11.80 -9.18 26.23
N LEU A 24 11.97 -7.89 25.97
CA LEU A 24 11.02 -7.06 25.22
C LEU A 24 11.73 -6.41 24.04
N PHE A 25 11.28 -6.74 22.84
CA PHE A 25 11.71 -6.13 21.59
C PHE A 25 10.56 -5.34 20.95
N VAL A 26 10.83 -4.13 20.50
CA VAL A 26 9.83 -3.26 19.85
C VAL A 26 10.26 -3.01 18.42
N THR A 27 9.35 -3.25 17.46
CA THR A 27 9.60 -3.03 16.04
C THR A 27 8.39 -2.39 15.36
N GLY A 28 8.59 -1.76 14.21
CA GLY A 28 7.53 -1.22 13.37
C GLY A 28 7.55 0.30 13.20
N CYS A 29 6.46 0.85 12.68
CA CYS A 29 6.37 2.26 12.27
C CYS A 29 6.55 3.26 13.41
N LEU A 30 6.03 2.95 14.60
CA LEU A 30 6.21 3.81 15.78
C LEU A 30 7.69 3.86 16.18
N SER A 31 8.31 2.67 16.26
CA SER A 31 9.73 2.55 16.60
C SER A 31 10.60 3.26 15.56
N GLU A 32 10.38 3.06 14.26
CA GLU A 32 11.12 3.76 13.20
C GLU A 32 11.11 5.28 13.40
N ARG A 33 9.92 5.84 13.63
CA ARG A 33 9.72 7.30 13.65
C ARG A 33 10.16 7.97 14.95
N TYR A 34 10.02 7.28 16.08
CA TYR A 34 10.18 7.87 17.42
C TYR A 34 11.21 7.14 18.28
N MET A 35 12.11 6.37 17.66
CA MET A 35 13.10 5.56 18.39
C MET A 35 13.91 6.32 19.45
N PRO A 36 14.42 7.54 19.20
CA PRO A 36 15.16 8.29 20.21
C PRO A 36 14.29 8.63 21.44
N ASP A 37 13.07 9.06 21.22
CA ASP A 37 12.13 9.42 22.29
C ASP A 37 11.72 8.17 23.08
N LEU A 38 11.38 7.08 22.37
CA LEU A 38 10.99 5.82 23.00
C LEU A 38 12.11 5.23 23.86
N LYS A 39 13.35 5.27 23.40
CA LYS A 39 14.52 4.81 24.19
C LYS A 39 14.68 5.62 25.47
N LYS A 40 14.41 6.91 25.43
CA LYS A 40 14.52 7.80 26.58
C LYS A 40 13.37 7.58 27.57
N GLU A 41 12.15 7.53 27.07
CA GLU A 41 10.93 7.49 27.89
C GLU A 41 10.60 6.07 28.40
N ILE A 42 10.99 5.01 27.64
CA ILE A 42 10.72 3.61 28.02
C ILE A 42 12.03 2.81 27.95
N PRO A 43 12.95 3.01 28.91
CA PRO A 43 14.29 2.39 28.88
C PRO A 43 14.30 0.87 29.16
N ASN A 44 13.19 0.31 29.68
CA ASN A 44 13.09 -1.12 29.99
C ASN A 44 12.94 -2.05 28.77
N VAL A 45 12.80 -1.48 27.56
CA VAL A 45 12.82 -2.25 26.31
C VAL A 45 14.25 -2.63 25.99
N ASP A 46 14.51 -3.92 25.75
CA ASP A 46 15.86 -4.42 25.45
C ASP A 46 16.42 -3.86 24.15
N GLN A 47 15.56 -3.79 23.12
CA GLN A 47 15.98 -3.23 21.83
C GLN A 47 14.79 -2.74 21.01
N TYR A 48 15.01 -1.63 20.32
CA TYR A 48 14.10 -1.05 19.34
C TYR A 48 14.62 -1.28 17.94
N PHE A 49 13.74 -1.69 17.02
CA PHE A 49 14.05 -1.94 15.61
C PHE A 49 13.13 -1.10 14.72
N GLY A 50 13.67 -0.67 13.59
CA GLY A 50 12.90 0.02 12.54
C GLY A 50 12.08 -0.96 11.68
N THR A 51 11.41 -0.40 10.68
CA THR A 51 10.55 -1.17 9.75
C THR A 51 11.33 -2.06 8.79
N THR A 52 12.61 -1.76 8.58
CA THR A 52 13.51 -2.51 7.67
C THR A 52 14.51 -3.38 8.42
N ASP A 53 14.48 -3.39 9.74
CA ASP A 53 15.46 -4.06 10.60
C ASP A 53 15.15 -5.54 10.88
N LEU A 54 14.27 -6.18 10.10
CA LEU A 54 13.94 -7.61 10.30
C LEU A 54 15.15 -8.52 10.44
N PRO A 55 16.21 -8.40 9.60
CA PRO A 55 17.42 -9.23 9.77
C PRO A 55 18.11 -9.02 11.13
N LYS A 56 18.15 -7.77 11.62
CA LYS A 56 18.74 -7.45 12.93
C LYS A 56 17.90 -8.02 14.08
N LEU A 57 16.54 -7.92 13.96
CA LEU A 57 15.62 -8.51 14.93
C LEU A 57 15.80 -10.04 15.00
N LEU A 58 15.83 -10.72 13.85
CA LEU A 58 16.02 -12.17 13.81
C LEU A 58 17.37 -12.58 14.42
N LYS A 59 18.44 -11.83 14.13
CA LYS A 59 19.74 -12.05 14.79
C LYS A 59 19.66 -11.89 16.30
N ALA A 60 18.95 -10.88 16.81
CA ALA A 60 18.76 -10.67 18.25
C ALA A 60 17.96 -11.82 18.90
N LEU A 61 17.04 -12.44 18.15
CA LEU A 61 16.28 -13.62 18.53
C LEU A 61 17.05 -14.92 18.32
N LYS A 62 18.33 -14.88 17.87
CA LYS A 62 19.14 -16.04 17.49
C LYS A 62 18.49 -16.92 16.42
N ALA A 63 17.68 -16.31 15.54
CA ALA A 63 17.06 -16.96 14.40
C ALA A 63 17.81 -16.61 13.11
N ASP A 64 17.93 -17.57 12.19
CA ASP A 64 18.56 -17.34 10.89
C ASP A 64 17.60 -16.67 9.93
N TYR A 65 18.05 -15.59 9.28
CA TYR A 65 17.37 -15.01 8.14
C TYR A 65 17.85 -15.72 6.87
N LYS A 66 16.97 -16.54 6.27
CA LYS A 66 17.24 -17.21 4.99
C LYS A 66 16.49 -16.50 3.88
N HIS A 67 17.23 -15.90 2.94
CA HIS A 67 16.64 -15.25 1.76
C HIS A 67 15.88 -16.28 0.90
N GLU A 68 16.27 -17.54 0.95
CA GLU A 68 15.62 -18.66 0.24
C GLU A 68 14.17 -18.90 0.70
N LEU A 69 13.77 -18.36 1.85
CA LEU A 69 12.40 -18.41 2.36
C LEU A 69 11.52 -17.26 1.84
N VAL A 70 11.97 -16.51 0.83
CA VAL A 70 11.15 -15.51 0.16
C VAL A 70 9.85 -16.16 -0.31
N GLY A 71 8.72 -15.61 0.14
CA GLY A 71 7.39 -16.12 -0.15
C GLY A 71 6.91 -17.26 0.77
N GLU A 72 7.75 -17.80 1.64
CA GLU A 72 7.30 -18.70 2.70
C GLU A 72 6.85 -17.89 3.92
N ARG A 73 5.56 -17.73 4.06
CA ARG A 73 4.95 -17.02 5.19
C ARG A 73 3.69 -17.74 5.65
N LEU A 74 3.46 -17.71 6.94
CA LEU A 74 2.15 -18.05 7.48
C LEU A 74 1.17 -16.93 7.14
N THR A 75 0.15 -17.24 6.34
CA THR A 75 -0.92 -16.29 6.04
C THR A 75 -1.93 -16.27 7.17
N THR A 76 -2.28 -15.06 7.63
CA THR A 76 -3.34 -14.85 8.63
C THR A 76 -4.69 -14.52 7.99
N THR A 77 -4.73 -14.42 6.67
CA THR A 77 -5.95 -14.27 5.89
C THR A 77 -6.67 -15.61 5.73
N PRO A 78 -7.98 -15.62 5.42
CA PRO A 78 -8.66 -16.81 4.91
C PRO A 78 -7.90 -17.44 3.72
N LYS A 79 -7.99 -18.74 3.56
CA LYS A 79 -7.18 -19.48 2.57
C LYS A 79 -7.41 -19.07 1.11
N ASN A 80 -8.57 -18.47 0.81
CA ASN A 80 -8.98 -18.12 -0.56
C ASN A 80 -8.32 -16.85 -1.11
N TYR A 81 -7.75 -15.97 -0.28
CA TYR A 81 -7.04 -14.78 -0.77
C TYR A 81 -5.79 -14.46 0.05
N ALA A 82 -4.85 -13.75 -0.57
CA ALA A 82 -3.67 -13.23 0.12
C ALA A 82 -3.27 -11.85 -0.41
N TYR A 83 -2.72 -11.03 0.49
CA TYR A 83 -2.06 -9.79 0.08
C TYR A 83 -0.67 -10.11 -0.46
N LEU A 84 -0.35 -9.60 -1.65
CA LEU A 84 0.95 -9.73 -2.28
C LEU A 84 1.60 -8.35 -2.37
N LYS A 85 2.60 -8.13 -1.50
CA LYS A 85 3.31 -6.84 -1.46
C LYS A 85 4.35 -6.80 -2.57
N ILE A 86 4.20 -5.86 -3.52
CA ILE A 86 5.11 -5.71 -4.66
C ILE A 86 6.21 -4.66 -4.46
N SER A 87 6.00 -3.72 -3.53
CA SER A 87 7.00 -2.72 -3.15
C SER A 87 6.79 -2.23 -1.72
N GLU A 88 7.80 -1.56 -1.15
CA GLU A 88 7.77 -0.93 0.17
C GLU A 88 8.23 0.52 0.05
N GLY A 89 7.72 1.41 0.94
CA GLY A 89 8.08 2.81 0.94
C GLY A 89 7.37 3.65 -0.12
N CYS A 90 7.55 4.98 -0.08
CA CYS A 90 6.87 5.90 -0.98
C CYS A 90 7.67 7.20 -1.13
N ASP A 91 7.85 7.66 -2.36
CA ASP A 91 8.54 8.92 -2.67
C ASP A 91 7.57 10.11 -2.84
N ARG A 92 6.26 9.90 -2.64
CA ARG A 92 5.25 10.96 -2.74
C ARG A 92 5.31 11.90 -1.54
N PRO A 93 5.40 13.23 -1.77
CA PRO A 93 5.56 14.21 -0.70
C PRO A 93 4.23 14.69 -0.10
N CYS A 94 3.19 13.83 -0.06
CA CYS A 94 1.86 14.21 0.42
C CYS A 94 1.94 14.77 1.85
N SER A 95 1.43 15.99 2.06
CA SER A 95 1.60 16.75 3.30
C SER A 95 0.94 16.13 4.54
N PHE A 96 -0.09 15.31 4.34
CA PHE A 96 -0.83 14.61 5.40
C PHE A 96 -0.30 13.18 5.68
N CYS A 97 0.73 12.73 4.94
CA CYS A 97 1.17 11.35 4.98
C CYS A 97 2.56 11.20 5.63
N ALA A 98 2.65 10.34 6.63
CA ALA A 98 3.90 10.06 7.33
C ALA A 98 4.64 8.81 6.79
N ILE A 99 4.14 8.19 5.72
CA ILE A 99 4.73 6.95 5.16
C ILE A 99 6.22 7.11 4.80
N PRO A 100 6.66 8.18 4.12
CA PRO A 100 8.08 8.34 3.80
C PRO A 100 8.99 8.36 5.05
N LEU A 101 8.48 8.87 6.18
CA LEU A 101 9.21 8.94 7.45
C LEU A 101 9.25 7.59 8.19
N MET A 102 8.34 6.66 7.85
CA MET A 102 8.19 5.38 8.54
C MET A 102 8.63 4.18 7.70
N ARG A 103 8.48 4.27 6.38
CA ARG A 103 8.76 3.17 5.45
C ARG A 103 9.89 3.48 4.47
N GLY A 104 10.42 4.72 4.53
CA GLY A 104 11.49 5.16 3.66
C GLY A 104 11.07 5.35 2.20
N LYS A 105 12.09 5.40 1.33
CA LYS A 105 11.92 5.55 -0.11
C LYS A 105 11.29 4.32 -0.74
N HIS A 106 10.63 4.52 -1.89
CA HIS A 106 10.07 3.43 -2.68
C HIS A 106 11.14 2.41 -3.09
N LYS A 107 10.85 1.13 -2.85
CA LYS A 107 11.70 0.01 -3.20
C LYS A 107 10.85 -1.14 -3.73
N SER A 108 10.97 -1.43 -5.02
CA SER A 108 10.28 -2.54 -5.71
C SER A 108 10.92 -3.89 -5.39
N LYS A 109 10.10 -4.94 -5.34
CA LYS A 109 10.58 -6.32 -5.49
C LYS A 109 10.76 -6.64 -6.97
N SER A 110 11.64 -7.60 -7.31
CA SER A 110 11.77 -8.08 -8.69
C SER A 110 10.48 -8.79 -9.14
N ILE A 111 10.25 -8.81 -10.46
CA ILE A 111 9.11 -9.55 -11.04
C ILE A 111 9.24 -11.03 -10.68
N GLU A 112 10.43 -11.58 -10.75
CA GLU A 112 10.76 -12.97 -10.47
C GLU A 112 10.41 -13.37 -9.03
N ASP A 113 10.79 -12.54 -8.04
CA ASP A 113 10.48 -12.77 -6.62
C ASP A 113 8.97 -12.73 -6.37
N ILE A 114 8.26 -11.77 -7.01
CA ILE A 114 6.82 -11.61 -6.86
C ILE A 114 6.09 -12.83 -7.47
N VAL A 115 6.49 -13.28 -8.66
CA VAL A 115 5.90 -14.45 -9.33
C VAL A 115 6.19 -15.74 -8.52
N THR A 116 7.38 -15.84 -7.95
CA THR A 116 7.73 -16.96 -7.07
C THR A 116 6.85 -17.00 -5.82
N GLU A 117 6.67 -15.84 -5.16
CA GLU A 117 5.77 -15.71 -3.99
C GLU A 117 4.31 -16.03 -4.39
N ALA A 118 3.84 -15.51 -5.53
CA ALA A 118 2.50 -15.79 -6.05
C ALA A 118 2.27 -17.28 -6.32
N SER A 119 3.27 -17.97 -6.89
CA SER A 119 3.21 -19.40 -7.18
C SER A 119 3.13 -20.25 -5.91
N LYS A 120 3.90 -19.87 -4.86
CA LYS A 120 3.82 -20.54 -3.56
C LYS A 120 2.45 -20.32 -2.89
N LEU A 121 1.90 -19.10 -2.97
CA LEU A 121 0.55 -18.80 -2.46
C LEU A 121 -0.51 -19.62 -3.18
N ALA A 122 -0.42 -19.74 -4.51
CA ALA A 122 -1.33 -20.55 -5.32
C ALA A 122 -1.26 -22.05 -4.94
N ALA A 123 -0.05 -22.59 -4.75
CA ALA A 123 0.17 -23.96 -4.29
C ALA A 123 -0.45 -24.21 -2.91
N ASN A 124 -0.54 -23.20 -2.05
CA ASN A 124 -1.19 -23.24 -0.74
C ASN A 124 -2.72 -23.01 -0.80
N GLY A 125 -3.31 -22.94 -2.01
CA GLY A 125 -4.76 -22.85 -2.22
C GLY A 125 -5.31 -21.43 -2.31
N VAL A 126 -4.47 -20.40 -2.36
CA VAL A 126 -4.91 -19.01 -2.58
C VAL A 126 -5.45 -18.87 -3.99
N LYS A 127 -6.62 -18.24 -4.14
CA LYS A 127 -7.33 -18.00 -5.38
C LYS A 127 -7.30 -16.55 -5.83
N GLU A 128 -7.27 -15.61 -4.90
CA GLU A 128 -7.21 -14.18 -5.18
C GLU A 128 -5.91 -13.57 -4.61
N LEU A 129 -5.15 -12.88 -5.47
CA LEU A 129 -4.02 -12.06 -5.09
C LEU A 129 -4.45 -10.59 -5.02
N ILE A 130 -4.30 -9.98 -3.85
CA ILE A 130 -4.51 -8.54 -3.67
C ILE A 130 -3.14 -7.87 -3.69
N LEU A 131 -2.80 -7.23 -4.80
CA LEU A 131 -1.53 -6.51 -4.93
C LEU A 131 -1.55 -5.26 -4.08
N ILE A 132 -0.58 -5.13 -3.20
CA ILE A 132 -0.44 -3.99 -2.29
C ILE A 132 0.93 -3.33 -2.40
N ALA A 133 0.90 -2.00 -2.29
CA ALA A 133 2.04 -1.12 -2.10
C ALA A 133 1.53 0.19 -1.48
N GLN A 134 2.43 1.08 -1.10
CA GLN A 134 2.05 2.46 -0.79
C GLN A 134 1.66 3.25 -2.05
N ASP A 135 2.21 2.87 -3.20
CA ASP A 135 1.84 3.35 -4.54
C ASP A 135 2.20 2.31 -5.60
N LEU A 136 1.20 1.59 -6.14
CA LEU A 136 1.40 0.60 -7.20
C LEU A 136 1.93 1.24 -8.49
N THR A 137 1.57 2.50 -8.75
CA THR A 137 1.93 3.17 -10.03
C THR A 137 3.43 3.51 -10.13
N TYR A 138 4.16 3.42 -9.01
CA TYR A 138 5.61 3.63 -8.98
C TYR A 138 6.41 2.35 -9.22
N TYR A 139 5.75 1.19 -9.20
CA TYR A 139 6.42 -0.09 -9.32
C TYR A 139 7.36 -0.14 -10.54
N GLY A 140 8.59 -0.53 -10.29
CA GLY A 140 9.65 -0.70 -11.28
C GLY A 140 10.53 0.53 -11.53
N LEU A 141 10.10 1.76 -11.17
CA LEU A 141 10.87 2.98 -11.44
C LEU A 141 12.27 2.98 -10.81
N ASP A 142 12.39 2.46 -9.60
CA ASP A 142 13.66 2.33 -8.90
C ASP A 142 14.54 1.22 -9.49
N LEU A 143 13.95 0.07 -9.78
CA LEU A 143 14.64 -1.15 -10.17
C LEU A 143 14.93 -1.21 -11.68
N TYR A 144 13.89 -0.93 -12.52
CA TYR A 144 13.95 -1.08 -13.98
C TYR A 144 14.04 0.26 -14.73
N LYS A 145 14.06 1.40 -14.01
CA LYS A 145 14.06 2.77 -14.58
C LYS A 145 12.83 3.11 -15.41
N LYS A 146 11.79 2.31 -15.34
CA LYS A 146 10.48 2.50 -15.98
C LYS A 146 9.36 1.86 -15.13
N ARG A 147 8.11 2.24 -15.39
CA ARG A 147 6.96 1.62 -14.75
C ARG A 147 6.73 0.23 -15.32
N GLU A 148 6.67 -0.77 -14.47
CA GLU A 148 6.56 -2.18 -14.88
C GLU A 148 5.33 -2.87 -14.28
N LEU A 149 4.32 -2.12 -13.81
CA LEU A 149 3.11 -2.73 -13.26
C LEU A 149 2.36 -3.56 -14.31
N SER A 150 2.28 -3.08 -15.55
CA SER A 150 1.66 -3.81 -16.67
C SER A 150 2.42 -5.11 -16.98
N SER A 151 3.76 -5.07 -17.02
CA SER A 151 4.60 -6.26 -17.24
C SER A 151 4.45 -7.27 -16.10
N LEU A 152 4.44 -6.79 -14.85
CA LEU A 152 4.20 -7.65 -13.68
C LEU A 152 2.85 -8.37 -13.77
N LEU A 153 1.77 -7.64 -14.12
CA LEU A 153 0.45 -8.23 -14.27
C LEU A 153 0.44 -9.34 -15.34
N LYS A 154 1.08 -9.11 -16.49
CA LYS A 154 1.20 -10.09 -17.56
C LYS A 154 1.93 -11.38 -17.13
N GLU A 155 2.88 -11.27 -16.20
CA GLU A 155 3.52 -12.47 -15.64
C GLU A 155 2.65 -13.12 -14.57
N LEU A 156 1.97 -12.36 -13.72
CA LEU A 156 1.10 -12.91 -12.67
C LEU A 156 -0.12 -13.65 -13.22
N VAL A 157 -0.70 -13.23 -14.35
CA VAL A 157 -1.84 -13.96 -14.97
C VAL A 157 -1.46 -15.35 -15.46
N LYS A 158 -0.17 -15.63 -15.69
CA LYS A 158 0.33 -16.95 -16.07
C LYS A 158 0.41 -17.91 -14.89
N VAL A 159 0.33 -17.42 -13.65
CA VAL A 159 0.41 -18.27 -12.46
C VAL A 159 -0.82 -19.18 -12.39
N ASN A 160 -0.57 -20.50 -12.40
CA ASN A 160 -1.61 -21.48 -12.28
C ASN A 160 -2.20 -21.49 -10.86
N GLY A 161 -3.51 -21.71 -10.76
CA GLY A 161 -4.23 -21.78 -9.47
C GLY A 161 -4.72 -20.44 -8.95
N ILE A 162 -4.27 -19.30 -9.50
CA ILE A 162 -4.82 -17.98 -9.23
C ILE A 162 -5.93 -17.68 -10.22
N ASP A 163 -7.08 -17.28 -9.68
CA ASP A 163 -8.27 -16.94 -10.44
C ASP A 163 -8.48 -15.41 -10.52
N TRP A 164 -8.07 -14.65 -9.50
CA TRP A 164 -8.26 -13.20 -9.44
C TRP A 164 -6.99 -12.45 -8.98
N ILE A 165 -6.73 -11.31 -9.62
CA ILE A 165 -5.67 -10.37 -9.28
C ILE A 165 -6.30 -8.98 -9.11
N ARG A 166 -6.23 -8.42 -7.92
CA ARG A 166 -6.83 -7.12 -7.57
C ARG A 166 -5.77 -6.08 -7.26
N LEU A 167 -5.94 -4.86 -7.78
CA LEU A 167 -5.04 -3.73 -7.57
C LEU A 167 -5.54 -2.83 -6.44
N HIS A 168 -4.67 -2.54 -5.45
CA HIS A 168 -4.94 -1.60 -4.37
C HIS A 168 -3.90 -0.47 -4.34
N TYR A 169 -4.36 0.78 -4.13
CA TYR A 169 -3.54 1.99 -3.99
C TYR A 169 -2.80 2.44 -5.25
N ALA A 170 -3.55 2.72 -6.30
CA ALA A 170 -3.04 3.42 -7.46
C ALA A 170 -3.04 4.95 -7.23
N PHE A 171 -1.97 5.63 -7.55
CA PHE A 171 -1.89 7.09 -7.43
C PHE A 171 -2.36 7.74 -8.74
N PRO A 172 -3.19 8.82 -8.69
CA PRO A 172 -3.77 9.39 -9.91
C PRO A 172 -2.73 10.07 -10.79
N ASN A 173 -1.75 10.80 -10.22
CA ASN A 173 -0.75 11.51 -11.00
C ASN A 173 0.32 10.56 -11.55
N GLY A 174 0.41 10.47 -12.88
CA GLY A 174 1.30 9.56 -13.59
C GLY A 174 0.84 8.11 -13.52
N PHE A 175 -0.47 7.87 -13.52
CA PHE A 175 -1.05 6.54 -13.65
C PHE A 175 -0.61 5.89 -14.97
N PRO A 176 -0.08 4.66 -14.96
CA PRO A 176 0.35 3.96 -16.16
C PRO A 176 -0.89 3.45 -16.92
N VAL A 177 -1.22 4.11 -18.03
CA VAL A 177 -2.45 3.82 -18.79
C VAL A 177 -2.46 2.44 -19.45
N ASP A 178 -1.30 1.88 -19.75
CA ASP A 178 -1.13 0.52 -20.28
C ASP A 178 -1.65 -0.57 -19.32
N VAL A 179 -1.79 -0.26 -18.04
CA VAL A 179 -2.44 -1.13 -17.06
C VAL A 179 -3.94 -1.29 -17.35
N LEU A 180 -4.60 -0.27 -17.93
CA LEU A 180 -6.02 -0.34 -18.28
C LEU A 180 -6.28 -1.38 -19.38
N ASP A 181 -5.36 -1.52 -20.33
CA ASP A 181 -5.44 -2.54 -21.37
C ASP A 181 -5.31 -3.94 -20.78
N VAL A 182 -4.45 -4.12 -19.79
CA VAL A 182 -4.32 -5.40 -19.08
C VAL A 182 -5.60 -5.72 -18.31
N ILE A 183 -6.16 -4.76 -17.57
CA ILE A 183 -7.44 -4.94 -16.83
C ILE A 183 -8.57 -5.31 -17.80
N LYS A 184 -8.60 -4.73 -18.99
CA LYS A 184 -9.65 -4.98 -19.99
C LYS A 184 -9.53 -6.36 -20.64
N ASN A 185 -8.31 -6.80 -20.93
CA ASN A 185 -8.06 -7.95 -21.79
C ASN A 185 -7.75 -9.24 -21.01
N GLU A 186 -7.34 -9.13 -19.73
CA GLU A 186 -6.95 -10.27 -18.91
C GLU A 186 -8.05 -10.62 -17.90
N PRO A 187 -8.79 -11.73 -18.10
CA PRO A 187 -9.95 -12.10 -17.27
C PRO A 187 -9.62 -12.31 -15.79
N LYS A 188 -8.37 -12.69 -15.48
CA LYS A 188 -7.91 -12.86 -14.10
C LYS A 188 -7.70 -11.52 -13.39
N VAL A 189 -7.48 -10.42 -14.10
CA VAL A 189 -7.31 -9.11 -13.48
C VAL A 189 -8.69 -8.53 -13.22
N CYS A 190 -8.98 -8.27 -11.93
CA CYS A 190 -10.29 -7.75 -11.53
C CYS A 190 -10.59 -6.44 -12.26
N ASN A 191 -11.82 -6.33 -12.75
CA ASN A 191 -12.36 -5.10 -13.34
C ASN A 191 -12.61 -4.03 -12.26
N TYR A 192 -11.54 -3.63 -11.60
CA TYR A 192 -11.53 -2.81 -10.39
C TYR A 192 -10.23 -2.00 -10.28
N ILE A 193 -10.37 -0.76 -9.85
CA ILE A 193 -9.25 0.13 -9.52
C ILE A 193 -9.53 0.86 -8.22
N ASP A 194 -8.54 0.90 -7.32
CA ASP A 194 -8.54 1.72 -6.11
C ASP A 194 -7.60 2.92 -6.30
N ILE A 195 -8.19 4.10 -6.49
CA ILE A 195 -7.45 5.36 -6.74
C ILE A 195 -7.89 6.41 -5.70
N PRO A 196 -7.15 6.58 -4.59
CA PRO A 196 -7.41 7.63 -3.61
C PRO A 196 -7.16 9.02 -4.21
N LEU A 197 -8.21 9.70 -4.64
CA LEU A 197 -8.15 11.07 -5.21
C LEU A 197 -7.82 12.10 -4.13
N GLN A 198 -8.33 11.90 -2.94
CA GLN A 198 -8.25 12.73 -1.74
C GLN A 198 -9.12 14.00 -1.84
N HIS A 199 -9.02 14.76 -2.91
CA HIS A 199 -9.83 15.94 -3.21
C HIS A 199 -9.95 16.19 -4.71
N ILE A 200 -10.75 17.20 -5.12
CA ILE A 200 -10.86 17.64 -6.52
C ILE A 200 -10.41 19.08 -6.73
N SER A 201 -10.54 19.97 -5.72
CA SER A 201 -10.08 21.35 -5.84
C SER A 201 -8.58 21.40 -6.08
N THR A 202 -8.17 22.07 -7.14
CA THR A 202 -6.75 22.27 -7.50
C THR A 202 -5.97 22.97 -6.38
N LYS A 203 -6.61 23.92 -5.67
CA LYS A 203 -6.01 24.62 -4.51
C LYS A 203 -5.70 23.63 -3.38
N ILE A 204 -6.66 22.79 -3.00
CA ILE A 204 -6.51 21.81 -1.93
C ILE A 204 -5.51 20.72 -2.33
N LEU A 205 -5.59 20.20 -3.56
CA LEU A 205 -4.63 19.21 -4.09
C LEU A 205 -3.19 19.75 -4.07
N LYS A 206 -2.98 21.03 -4.40
CA LYS A 206 -1.68 21.70 -4.31
C LYS A 206 -1.19 21.78 -2.86
N SER A 207 -2.05 22.17 -1.92
CA SER A 207 -1.75 22.22 -0.49
C SER A 207 -1.43 20.81 0.07
N MET A 208 -2.15 19.79 -0.39
CA MET A 208 -1.88 18.38 -0.10
C MET A 208 -0.59 17.85 -0.76
N ARG A 209 0.07 18.61 -1.63
CA ARG A 209 1.22 18.19 -2.44
C ARG A 209 0.96 16.93 -3.28
N ARG A 210 -0.24 16.85 -3.87
CA ARG A 210 -0.66 15.67 -4.68
C ARG A 210 -0.12 15.69 -6.11
N GLY A 211 0.40 16.82 -6.59
CA GLY A 211 0.94 16.95 -7.95
C GLY A 211 -0.09 16.82 -9.07
N SER A 212 -1.39 16.84 -8.75
CA SER A 212 -2.49 16.76 -9.71
C SER A 212 -3.34 18.03 -9.64
N LYS A 213 -3.99 18.36 -10.75
CA LYS A 213 -5.04 19.37 -10.84
C LYS A 213 -6.38 18.69 -11.10
N LYS A 214 -7.48 19.43 -10.92
CA LYS A 214 -8.85 18.96 -11.19
C LYS A 214 -8.96 18.32 -12.59
N GLU A 215 -8.48 19.03 -13.59
CA GLU A 215 -8.55 18.61 -15.00
C GLU A 215 -7.86 17.25 -15.20
N ASN A 216 -6.65 17.07 -14.67
CA ASN A 216 -5.91 15.81 -14.80
C ASN A 216 -6.65 14.62 -14.16
N ILE A 217 -7.36 14.86 -13.05
CA ILE A 217 -8.15 13.81 -12.37
C ILE A 217 -9.36 13.45 -13.22
N VAL A 218 -10.08 14.45 -13.72
CA VAL A 218 -11.25 14.24 -14.58
C VAL A 218 -10.86 13.51 -15.87
N ASP A 219 -9.77 13.94 -16.51
CA ASP A 219 -9.25 13.30 -17.73
C ASP A 219 -8.87 11.84 -17.48
N LEU A 220 -8.20 11.54 -16.36
CA LEU A 220 -7.87 10.17 -15.98
C LEU A 220 -9.13 9.31 -15.80
N ILE A 221 -10.15 9.81 -15.09
CA ILE A 221 -11.40 9.08 -14.87
C ILE A 221 -12.11 8.84 -16.21
N ASN A 222 -12.16 9.85 -17.08
CA ASN A 222 -12.74 9.72 -18.41
C ASN A 222 -11.98 8.68 -19.24
N GLN A 223 -10.66 8.68 -19.22
CA GLN A 223 -9.85 7.68 -19.92
C GLN A 223 -10.11 6.26 -19.39
N ILE A 224 -10.19 6.09 -18.08
CA ILE A 224 -10.54 4.80 -17.45
C ILE A 224 -11.91 4.34 -17.96
N ARG A 225 -12.92 5.22 -17.98
CA ARG A 225 -14.29 4.92 -18.43
C ARG A 225 -14.37 4.62 -19.91
N LEU A 226 -13.61 5.32 -20.75
CA LEU A 226 -13.53 5.07 -22.19
C LEU A 226 -12.92 3.70 -22.50
N THR A 227 -11.88 3.33 -21.76
CA THR A 227 -11.22 2.03 -21.95
C THR A 227 -12.09 0.88 -21.43
N ASN A 228 -12.72 1.07 -20.28
CA ASN A 228 -13.58 0.07 -19.66
C ASN A 228 -14.76 0.74 -18.91
N PRO A 229 -15.93 0.88 -19.56
CA PRO A 229 -17.08 1.59 -19.00
C PRO A 229 -17.62 1.03 -17.68
N LEU A 230 -17.48 -0.29 -17.47
CA LEU A 230 -18.03 -1.00 -16.31
C LEU A 230 -17.02 -1.18 -15.18
N ILE A 231 -15.79 -0.65 -15.29
CA ILE A 231 -14.79 -0.79 -14.25
C ILE A 231 -15.28 -0.20 -12.91
N ALA A 232 -15.13 -0.94 -11.83
CA ALA A 232 -15.42 -0.44 -10.50
C ALA A 232 -14.27 0.47 -10.03
N ILE A 233 -14.57 1.73 -9.75
CA ILE A 233 -13.60 2.69 -9.20
C ILE A 233 -13.91 2.89 -7.72
N ARG A 234 -12.96 2.50 -6.87
CA ARG A 234 -12.94 2.86 -5.45
C ARG A 234 -12.06 4.08 -5.26
N THR A 235 -12.48 5.02 -4.43
CA THR A 235 -11.69 6.18 -4.05
C THR A 235 -11.77 6.47 -2.56
N THR A 236 -10.86 7.29 -2.08
CA THR A 236 -10.89 7.90 -0.75
C THR A 236 -10.83 9.41 -0.92
N LEU A 237 -11.66 10.11 -0.17
CA LEU A 237 -11.73 11.57 -0.13
C LEU A 237 -11.43 12.06 1.29
N ILE A 238 -10.74 13.19 1.40
CA ILE A 238 -10.49 13.91 2.65
C ILE A 238 -11.33 15.17 2.64
N VAL A 239 -12.13 15.36 3.67
CA VAL A 239 -12.91 16.58 3.92
C VAL A 239 -12.45 17.22 5.22
N GLY A 240 -12.60 18.55 5.36
CA GLY A 240 -12.11 19.30 6.50
C GLY A 240 -10.57 19.46 6.49
N TYR A 241 -9.95 19.38 5.32
CA TYR A 241 -8.52 19.63 5.19
C TYR A 241 -8.21 21.11 5.55
N PRO A 242 -7.12 21.42 6.27
CA PRO A 242 -6.77 22.78 6.64
C PRO A 242 -6.75 23.75 5.45
N GLY A 243 -7.59 24.79 5.51
CA GLY A 243 -7.78 25.76 4.42
C GLY A 243 -8.82 25.38 3.38
N GLU A 244 -9.53 24.27 3.55
CA GLU A 244 -10.73 23.94 2.77
C GLU A 244 -11.88 24.87 3.17
N THR A 245 -12.58 25.40 2.17
CA THR A 245 -13.78 26.21 2.35
C THR A 245 -15.02 25.43 1.89
N GLU A 246 -16.21 25.99 2.21
CA GLU A 246 -17.49 25.40 1.75
C GLU A 246 -17.57 25.32 0.22
N GLN A 247 -16.91 26.24 -0.48
CA GLN A 247 -16.86 26.21 -1.95
C GLN A 247 -16.09 24.99 -2.45
N GLU A 248 -14.88 24.72 -1.92
CA GLU A 248 -14.08 23.56 -2.32
C GLU A 248 -14.75 22.25 -1.94
N PHE A 249 -15.40 22.19 -0.77
CA PHE A 249 -16.23 21.05 -0.39
C PHE A 249 -17.40 20.83 -1.35
N SER A 250 -18.07 21.90 -1.76
CA SER A 250 -19.17 21.83 -2.72
C SER A 250 -18.71 21.38 -4.11
N GLU A 251 -17.47 21.69 -4.52
CA GLU A 251 -16.88 21.16 -5.74
C GLU A 251 -16.60 19.64 -5.65
N LEU A 252 -16.33 19.11 -4.46
CA LEU A 252 -16.04 17.70 -4.25
C LEU A 252 -17.29 16.82 -4.38
N LYS A 253 -18.44 17.29 -3.93
CA LYS A 253 -19.70 16.53 -3.95
C LYS A 253 -20.07 15.95 -5.32
N PRO A 254 -20.09 16.73 -6.43
CA PRO A 254 -20.48 16.21 -7.74
C PRO A 254 -19.58 15.09 -8.25
N VAL A 255 -18.29 15.13 -7.91
CA VAL A 255 -17.32 14.13 -8.39
C VAL A 255 -17.70 12.72 -7.94
N SER A 256 -18.19 12.58 -6.71
CA SER A 256 -18.61 11.28 -6.17
C SER A 256 -19.85 10.70 -6.89
N TYR A 257 -20.72 11.56 -7.44
CA TYR A 257 -21.96 11.13 -8.09
C TYR A 257 -21.85 11.01 -9.60
N THR A 258 -21.05 11.85 -10.25
CA THR A 258 -21.00 11.93 -11.72
C THR A 258 -19.81 11.22 -12.33
N HIS A 259 -18.61 11.40 -11.77
CA HIS A 259 -17.38 10.89 -12.38
C HIS A 259 -16.98 9.49 -11.89
N LEU A 260 -17.29 9.16 -10.61
CA LEU A 260 -16.87 7.90 -10.02
C LEU A 260 -17.90 6.77 -10.20
N ARG A 261 -19.18 7.12 -10.36
CA ARG A 261 -20.24 6.13 -10.49
C ARG A 261 -20.21 5.47 -11.87
N ALA A 262 -20.11 4.13 -11.90
CA ALA A 262 -20.33 3.40 -13.15
C ALA A 262 -21.78 3.64 -13.65
N PRO A 263 -22.02 3.70 -14.98
CA PRO A 263 -23.36 3.64 -15.53
C PRO A 263 -24.06 2.41 -14.95
N ARG A 264 -25.28 2.60 -14.40
CA ARG A 264 -26.08 1.43 -14.01
C ARG A 264 -26.48 0.72 -15.30
N PRO A 265 -26.26 -0.60 -15.44
CA PRO A 265 -26.97 -1.36 -16.44
C PRO A 265 -28.46 -1.26 -16.07
N TYR A 266 -29.26 -0.74 -16.99
CA TYR A 266 -30.71 -0.74 -16.87
C TYR A 266 -31.23 -2.16 -17.02
#